data_750ef8748c14393a9dd6d4da57b243e8
#
_entry.id   750ef8748c14393a9dd6d4da57b243e8
#
_cell.length_a   1.000
_cell.length_b   1.000
_cell.length_c   1.000
_cell.angle_alpha   90.00
_cell.angle_beta   90.00
_cell.angle_gamma   90.00
#
_symmetry.space_group_name_H-M   'P 1'
#
loop_
_entity.id
_entity.type
_entity.pdbx_description
1 polymer ?
#
loop_
_entity_poly.entity_id
_entity_poly.type
_entity_poly.pdbx_seq_one_letter_code
_entity_poly.pdbx_strand_id
1 'polypeptide(L)'
;LMTEEEFMKDITWLDMLKLKGSYGKVGNDDIGGQRRWVYESTIVGTGDQGWWFGQSGNQGGAGIRVGEVENLYASWEEATKLNLGVEFSLFNKVKVQADYFREKRSGIFLQRSGLPIIVGISTIPYINVGETLNQGIDANLEYSQKISNVFVTARGNFTYNRNKMINNDDPDWEYKYQNRIGKPFGSYGSVQPFGLKALGLFASQEEIDNSPKQTYGEYRVGDIRYQDINGDGVIDSQDEVALGYTN
;
A
#
# COMPACT_ATOMS: atom_id res chain seq x y z
N LEU A 1 22.00 29.94 -4.08
CA LEU A 1 23.33 29.42 -3.73
C LEU A 1 23.79 30.09 -2.45
N MET A 2 24.06 29.29 -1.40
CA MET A 2 24.53 29.87 -0.13
C MET A 2 26.00 30.29 -0.18
N THR A 3 26.82 29.64 -1.00
CA THR A 3 28.25 29.96 -1.17
C THR A 3 28.51 31.32 -1.77
N GLU A 4 27.51 31.98 -2.36
CA GLU A 4 27.67 33.37 -2.86
C GLU A 4 27.40 34.45 -1.81
N GLU A 5 26.86 34.02 -0.65
CA GLU A 5 26.60 34.94 0.46
C GLU A 5 27.89 35.36 1.19
N GLU A 6 27.95 36.59 1.69
CA GLU A 6 29.18 37.15 2.28
C GLU A 6 29.74 36.33 3.44
N PHE A 7 28.88 35.75 4.28
CA PHE A 7 29.28 34.93 5.42
C PHE A 7 29.91 33.57 5.04
N MET A 8 29.81 33.16 3.76
CA MET A 8 30.35 31.88 3.26
C MET A 8 31.62 32.03 2.43
N LYS A 9 31.99 33.24 2.03
CA LYS A 9 33.14 33.51 1.13
C LYS A 9 34.49 33.04 1.65
N ASP A 10 34.66 32.96 2.96
CA ASP A 10 35.89 32.51 3.60
C ASP A 10 36.07 31.00 3.66
N ILE A 11 35.04 30.23 3.25
CA ILE A 11 35.06 28.79 3.30
C ILE A 11 35.58 28.23 1.98
N THR A 12 36.88 28.05 1.87
CA THR A 12 37.56 27.66 0.62
C THR A 12 37.44 26.18 0.25
N TRP A 13 37.03 25.30 1.16
CA TRP A 13 36.86 23.88 0.90
C TRP A 13 35.47 23.51 0.37
N LEU A 14 34.52 24.44 0.47
CA LEU A 14 33.13 24.28 0.04
C LEU A 14 32.92 25.10 -1.24
N ASP A 15 32.96 24.42 -2.39
CA ASP A 15 32.84 25.07 -3.70
C ASP A 15 31.40 25.51 -4.01
N MET A 16 30.43 24.71 -3.54
CA MET A 16 29.03 24.99 -3.76
C MET A 16 28.20 24.46 -2.59
N LEU A 17 27.22 25.24 -2.15
CA LEU A 17 26.13 24.80 -1.27
C LEU A 17 24.83 25.40 -1.75
N LYS A 18 23.86 24.52 -2.04
CA LYS A 18 22.53 24.89 -2.48
C LYS A 18 21.49 24.15 -1.68
N LEU A 19 20.57 24.88 -1.08
CA LEU A 19 19.39 24.34 -0.45
C LEU A 19 18.21 24.41 -1.42
N LYS A 20 17.39 23.38 -1.44
CA LYS A 20 16.17 23.27 -2.26
C LYS A 20 14.99 22.96 -1.36
N GLY A 21 13.84 23.53 -1.67
CA GLY A 21 12.60 23.18 -1.00
C GLY A 21 11.43 23.38 -1.94
N SER A 22 10.52 22.45 -1.94
CA SER A 22 9.23 22.57 -2.64
C SER A 22 8.12 21.97 -1.82
N TYR A 23 6.97 22.62 -1.88
CA TYR A 23 5.74 22.17 -1.27
C TYR A 23 4.59 22.45 -2.23
N GLY A 24 3.72 21.47 -2.42
CA GLY A 24 2.57 21.64 -3.31
C GLY A 24 1.55 20.55 -3.17
N LYS A 25 0.37 20.82 -3.71
CA LYS A 25 -0.72 19.85 -3.89
C LYS A 25 -0.94 19.57 -5.37
N VAL A 26 -1.16 18.31 -5.69
CA VAL A 26 -1.49 17.83 -7.04
C VAL A 26 -2.76 17.01 -6.96
N GLY A 27 -3.75 17.33 -7.79
CA GLY A 27 -4.96 16.54 -7.95
C GLY A 27 -4.76 15.44 -9.00
N ASN A 28 -5.45 14.33 -8.82
CA ASN A 28 -5.55 13.25 -9.79
C ASN A 28 -7.02 12.85 -9.94
N ASP A 29 -7.54 12.88 -11.15
CA ASP A 29 -8.92 12.53 -11.51
C ASP A 29 -9.06 11.10 -12.04
N ASP A 30 -7.97 10.34 -12.09
CA ASP A 30 -8.00 8.95 -12.49
C ASP A 30 -8.61 8.08 -11.39
N ILE A 31 -9.86 7.70 -11.59
CA ILE A 31 -10.61 6.81 -10.69
C ILE A 31 -10.45 5.31 -11.07
N GLY A 32 -9.51 5.01 -11.94
CA GLY A 32 -9.21 3.65 -12.41
C GLY A 32 -10.25 3.08 -13.37
N GLY A 33 -9.86 2.90 -14.63
CA GLY A 33 -10.59 2.16 -15.62
C GLY A 33 -11.94 2.73 -16.05
N GLN A 34 -12.97 1.88 -16.08
CA GLN A 34 -14.25 2.16 -16.78
C GLN A 34 -15.35 2.81 -15.91
N ARG A 35 -14.99 3.47 -14.81
CA ARG A 35 -15.98 3.98 -13.82
C ARG A 35 -16.31 5.45 -14.00
N ARG A 36 -16.67 5.85 -15.21
CA ARG A 36 -16.98 7.25 -15.53
C ARG A 36 -18.22 7.82 -14.84
N TRP A 37 -19.18 6.94 -14.44
CA TRP A 37 -20.51 7.32 -13.98
C TRP A 37 -20.74 6.94 -12.53
N VAL A 38 -19.72 7.13 -11.67
CA VAL A 38 -19.79 6.78 -10.25
C VAL A 38 -20.87 7.51 -9.46
N TYR A 39 -21.42 8.59 -9.99
CA TYR A 39 -22.49 9.38 -9.41
C TYR A 39 -23.89 8.90 -9.85
N GLU A 40 -23.98 7.85 -10.63
CA GLU A 40 -25.25 7.25 -11.06
C GLU A 40 -25.40 5.86 -10.44
N SER A 41 -26.55 5.58 -9.84
CA SER A 41 -26.91 4.23 -9.44
C SER A 41 -27.35 3.42 -10.65
N THR A 42 -27.02 2.15 -10.66
CA THR A 42 -27.42 1.23 -11.73
C THR A 42 -28.50 0.26 -11.22
N ILE A 43 -29.44 -0.06 -12.13
CA ILE A 43 -30.43 -1.13 -11.91
C ILE A 43 -30.08 -2.28 -12.84
N VAL A 44 -29.88 -3.46 -12.29
CA VAL A 44 -29.51 -4.67 -13.04
C VAL A 44 -30.56 -5.75 -12.89
N GLY A 45 -30.77 -6.50 -13.95
CA GLY A 45 -31.63 -7.68 -13.91
C GLY A 45 -30.97 -8.82 -13.11
N THR A 46 -31.73 -9.58 -12.38
CA THR A 46 -31.23 -10.73 -11.61
C THR A 46 -31.15 -12.01 -12.44
N GLY A 47 -31.47 -11.96 -13.74
CA GLY A 47 -31.55 -13.13 -14.60
C GLY A 47 -32.56 -14.15 -14.03
N ASP A 48 -32.17 -15.40 -13.93
CA ASP A 48 -33.02 -16.48 -13.41
C ASP A 48 -33.20 -16.49 -11.88
N GLN A 49 -32.59 -15.51 -11.17
CA GLN A 49 -32.67 -15.38 -9.71
C GLN A 49 -33.86 -14.48 -9.27
N GLY A 50 -34.89 -14.38 -10.07
CA GLY A 50 -36.14 -13.71 -9.72
C GLY A 50 -37.00 -14.53 -8.77
N TRP A 51 -38.28 -14.15 -8.65
CA TRP A 51 -39.24 -14.89 -7.82
C TRP A 51 -40.03 -15.87 -8.69
N TRP A 52 -40.36 -17.03 -8.09
CA TRP A 52 -41.16 -18.07 -8.72
C TRP A 52 -42.57 -18.04 -8.15
N PHE A 53 -43.55 -17.88 -9.04
CA PHE A 53 -44.97 -17.81 -8.71
C PHE A 53 -45.70 -19.08 -9.15
N GLY A 54 -46.93 -19.24 -8.66
CA GLY A 54 -47.79 -20.36 -9.00
C GLY A 54 -47.68 -21.57 -8.03
N GLN A 55 -48.70 -22.39 -8.01
CA GLN A 55 -48.81 -23.56 -7.10
C GLN A 55 -47.65 -24.58 -7.28
N SER A 56 -47.07 -24.63 -8.47
CA SER A 56 -45.98 -25.55 -8.82
C SER A 56 -44.62 -24.83 -8.94
N GLY A 57 -44.54 -23.52 -8.60
CA GLY A 57 -43.32 -22.73 -8.74
C GLY A 57 -42.78 -22.70 -10.18
N ASN A 58 -43.66 -22.75 -11.19
CA ASN A 58 -43.23 -22.82 -12.60
C ASN A 58 -43.42 -21.51 -13.38
N GLN A 59 -43.88 -20.47 -12.72
CA GLN A 59 -44.03 -19.12 -13.30
C GLN A 59 -42.94 -18.20 -12.72
N GLY A 60 -41.73 -18.37 -13.21
CA GLY A 60 -40.60 -17.53 -12.82
C GLY A 60 -40.57 -16.22 -13.59
N GLY A 61 -40.15 -15.18 -12.94
CA GLY A 61 -39.86 -13.89 -13.53
C GLY A 61 -38.49 -13.37 -13.11
N ALA A 62 -37.74 -12.81 -14.04
CA ALA A 62 -36.50 -12.10 -13.72
C ALA A 62 -36.82 -10.93 -12.78
N GLY A 63 -36.09 -10.82 -11.70
CA GLY A 63 -36.16 -9.68 -10.79
C GLY A 63 -35.23 -8.57 -11.24
N ILE A 64 -35.35 -7.46 -10.56
CA ILE A 64 -34.40 -6.33 -10.66
C ILE A 64 -33.78 -6.09 -9.28
N ARG A 65 -32.56 -5.62 -9.28
CA ARG A 65 -31.84 -5.21 -8.06
C ARG A 65 -31.03 -3.96 -8.32
N VAL A 66 -30.70 -3.24 -7.25
CA VAL A 66 -29.69 -2.19 -7.34
C VAL A 66 -28.35 -2.83 -7.62
N GLY A 67 -27.67 -2.39 -8.66
CA GLY A 67 -26.31 -2.78 -9.00
C GLY A 67 -25.31 -1.95 -8.24
N GLU A 68 -24.68 -0.97 -8.90
CA GLU A 68 -23.80 -0.01 -8.22
C GLU A 68 -24.64 1.08 -7.56
N VAL A 69 -24.26 1.44 -6.33
CA VAL A 69 -24.83 2.57 -5.59
C VAL A 69 -24.03 3.81 -5.96
N GLU A 70 -24.75 4.91 -6.23
CA GLU A 70 -24.13 6.18 -6.57
C GLU A 70 -23.20 6.71 -5.47
N ASN A 71 -22.12 7.36 -5.86
CA ASN A 71 -21.30 8.20 -5.01
C ASN A 71 -21.42 9.67 -5.44
N LEU A 72 -22.32 10.41 -4.82
CA LEU A 72 -22.55 11.83 -5.10
C LEU A 72 -21.40 12.72 -4.60
N TYR A 73 -20.50 12.18 -3.77
CA TYR A 73 -19.39 12.90 -3.16
C TYR A 73 -18.05 12.50 -3.79
N ALA A 74 -18.09 11.87 -4.96
CA ALA A 74 -16.87 11.53 -5.68
C ALA A 74 -16.03 12.80 -5.96
N SER A 75 -14.78 12.75 -5.57
CA SER A 75 -13.83 13.85 -5.69
C SER A 75 -12.49 13.36 -6.23
N TRP A 76 -11.62 14.28 -6.55
CA TRP A 76 -10.25 13.97 -6.96
C TRP A 76 -9.43 13.44 -5.80
N GLU A 77 -8.51 12.55 -6.11
CA GLU A 77 -7.41 12.20 -5.22
C GLU A 77 -6.47 13.40 -5.12
N GLU A 78 -6.03 13.73 -3.91
CA GLU A 78 -5.06 14.80 -3.66
C GLU A 78 -3.74 14.23 -3.14
N ALA A 79 -2.64 14.61 -3.77
CA ALA A 79 -1.28 14.33 -3.29
C ALA A 79 -0.63 15.61 -2.76
N THR A 80 -0.38 15.67 -1.46
CA THR A 80 0.42 16.72 -0.85
C THR A 80 1.88 16.30 -0.82
N LYS A 81 2.75 17.06 -1.49
CA LYS A 81 4.17 16.74 -1.67
C LYS A 81 5.06 17.79 -1.00
N LEU A 82 6.04 17.30 -0.25
CA LEU A 82 7.12 18.09 0.33
C LEU A 82 8.44 17.49 -0.12
N ASN A 83 9.32 18.32 -0.70
CA ASN A 83 10.70 17.96 -1.00
C ASN A 83 11.63 18.96 -0.35
N LEU A 84 12.67 18.47 0.34
CA LEU A 84 13.75 19.25 0.91
C LEU A 84 15.06 18.65 0.44
N GLY A 85 15.91 19.45 -0.19
CA GLY A 85 17.14 18.96 -0.77
C GLY A 85 18.34 19.82 -0.43
N VAL A 86 19.49 19.20 -0.39
CA VAL A 86 20.79 19.82 -0.29
C VAL A 86 21.70 19.33 -1.41
N GLU A 87 22.38 20.26 -2.05
CA GLU A 87 23.47 19.96 -2.99
C GLU A 87 24.73 20.68 -2.50
N PHE A 88 25.83 19.96 -2.42
CA PHE A 88 27.11 20.56 -2.10
C PHE A 88 28.26 19.95 -2.87
N SER A 89 29.28 20.74 -3.11
CA SER A 89 30.52 20.34 -3.75
C SER A 89 31.70 20.71 -2.86
N LEU A 90 32.63 19.77 -2.69
CA LEU A 90 33.78 19.88 -1.82
C LEU A 90 35.08 19.69 -2.62
N PHE A 91 36.06 20.59 -2.40
CA PHE A 91 37.40 20.49 -2.95
C PHE A 91 37.45 20.30 -4.49
N ASN A 92 36.46 20.76 -5.21
CA ASN A 92 36.27 20.50 -6.64
C ASN A 92 36.34 19.00 -7.04
N LYS A 93 36.11 18.08 -6.10
CA LYS A 93 36.25 16.63 -6.31
C LYS A 93 35.02 15.84 -5.95
N VAL A 94 34.34 16.21 -4.89
CA VAL A 94 33.18 15.49 -4.36
C VAL A 94 31.94 16.33 -4.59
N LYS A 95 30.93 15.73 -5.24
CA LYS A 95 29.59 16.33 -5.33
C LYS A 95 28.59 15.42 -4.65
N VAL A 96 27.78 15.97 -3.79
CA VAL A 96 26.72 15.28 -3.08
C VAL A 96 25.42 16.00 -3.32
N GLN A 97 24.39 15.23 -3.65
CA GLN A 97 23.01 15.66 -3.66
C GLN A 97 22.23 14.73 -2.76
N ALA A 98 21.45 15.26 -1.84
CA ALA A 98 20.53 14.49 -1.00
C ALA A 98 19.20 15.21 -0.94
N ASP A 99 18.13 14.46 -1.19
CA ASP A 99 16.77 14.98 -1.23
C ASP A 99 15.91 14.12 -0.29
N TYR A 100 15.26 14.75 0.69
CA TYR A 100 14.18 14.14 1.47
C TYR A 100 12.86 14.45 0.79
N PHE A 101 12.04 13.44 0.60
CA PHE A 101 10.69 13.59 0.08
C PHE A 101 9.64 13.01 1.02
N ARG A 102 8.47 13.63 1.01
CA ARG A 102 7.27 13.14 1.70
C ARG A 102 6.06 13.44 0.83
N GLU A 103 5.29 12.40 0.54
CA GLU A 103 4.04 12.49 -0.20
C GLU A 103 2.91 11.87 0.64
N LYS A 104 1.91 12.68 0.99
CA LYS A 104 0.66 12.19 1.57
C LYS A 104 -0.41 12.25 0.48
N ARG A 105 -0.99 11.10 0.15
CA ARG A 105 -2.16 11.00 -0.72
C ARG A 105 -3.39 10.80 0.14
N SER A 106 -4.47 11.50 -0.21
CA SER A 106 -5.78 11.43 0.43
C SER A 106 -6.88 11.41 -0.62
N GLY A 107 -8.04 10.88 -0.24
CA GLY A 107 -9.16 10.76 -1.16
C GLY A 107 -8.94 9.70 -2.25
N ILE A 108 -8.09 8.70 -2.02
CA ILE A 108 -7.90 7.60 -2.98
C ILE A 108 -9.21 6.85 -3.13
N PHE A 109 -9.62 6.64 -4.36
CA PHE A 109 -10.88 6.01 -4.71
C PHE A 109 -10.78 4.49 -4.49
N LEU A 110 -11.38 4.00 -3.43
CA LEU A 110 -11.33 2.59 -3.02
C LEU A 110 -12.73 2.01 -2.87
N GLN A 111 -12.82 0.70 -3.09
CA GLN A 111 -14.01 -0.05 -2.77
C GLN A 111 -14.17 -0.11 -1.24
N ARG A 112 -15.36 0.18 -0.75
CA ARG A 112 -15.68 0.21 0.66
C ARG A 112 -15.63 -1.19 1.26
N SER A 113 -14.72 -1.46 2.20
CA SER A 113 -14.57 -2.80 2.81
C SER A 113 -15.36 -2.97 4.12
N GLY A 114 -15.68 -1.88 4.80
CA GLY A 114 -16.36 -1.89 6.10
C GLY A 114 -17.89 -2.00 6.05
N LEU A 115 -18.52 -2.30 4.89
CA LEU A 115 -19.99 -2.44 4.81
C LEU A 115 -20.44 -3.81 5.26
N PRO A 116 -21.31 -3.92 6.30
CA PRO A 116 -21.89 -5.20 6.70
C PRO A 116 -22.79 -5.78 5.60
N ILE A 117 -22.74 -7.10 5.41
CA ILE A 117 -23.57 -7.82 4.43
C ILE A 117 -25.07 -7.60 4.63
N ILE A 118 -25.50 -7.33 5.86
CA ILE A 118 -26.92 -7.07 6.22
C ILE A 118 -27.51 -5.85 5.48
N VAL A 119 -26.66 -4.95 4.96
CA VAL A 119 -27.12 -3.80 4.15
C VAL A 119 -27.76 -4.26 2.84
N GLY A 120 -27.50 -5.50 2.39
CA GLY A 120 -28.14 -6.10 1.22
C GLY A 120 -27.70 -5.52 -0.13
N ILE A 121 -26.59 -4.77 -0.15
CA ILE A 121 -26.01 -4.22 -1.37
C ILE A 121 -25.22 -5.33 -2.07
N SER A 122 -25.54 -5.61 -3.32
CA SER A 122 -24.88 -6.64 -4.11
C SER A 122 -23.53 -6.21 -4.70
N THR A 123 -23.36 -4.93 -4.94
CA THR A 123 -22.11 -4.34 -5.44
C THR A 123 -21.63 -3.29 -4.46
N ILE A 124 -20.48 -3.55 -3.86
CA ILE A 124 -19.91 -2.64 -2.86
C ILE A 124 -19.50 -1.33 -3.54
N PRO A 125 -19.99 -0.16 -3.07
CA PRO A 125 -19.69 1.13 -3.68
C PRO A 125 -18.24 1.53 -3.49
N TYR A 126 -17.78 2.42 -4.35
CA TYR A 126 -16.46 3.05 -4.27
C TYR A 126 -16.59 4.46 -3.68
N ILE A 127 -15.67 4.81 -2.82
CA ILE A 127 -15.63 6.12 -2.16
C ILE A 127 -14.19 6.65 -2.08
N ASN A 128 -14.04 7.96 -1.91
CA ASN A 128 -12.76 8.64 -1.73
C ASN A 128 -12.31 8.60 -0.27
N VAL A 129 -11.86 7.45 0.21
CA VAL A 129 -11.53 7.24 1.64
C VAL A 129 -10.07 6.84 1.86
N GLY A 130 -9.39 6.32 0.83
CA GLY A 130 -8.03 5.85 0.97
C GLY A 130 -7.05 6.97 1.30
N GLU A 131 -6.15 6.69 2.24
CA GLU A 131 -5.03 7.57 2.55
C GLU A 131 -3.72 6.78 2.63
N THR A 132 -2.67 7.31 2.02
CA THR A 132 -1.34 6.71 2.04
C THR A 132 -0.28 7.77 2.34
N LEU A 133 0.84 7.33 2.91
CA LEU A 133 2.02 8.14 3.12
C LEU A 133 3.21 7.44 2.51
N ASN A 134 3.97 8.16 1.70
CA ASN A 134 5.24 7.76 1.15
C ASN A 134 6.30 8.78 1.52
N GLN A 135 7.44 8.34 2.06
CA GLN A 135 8.54 9.22 2.44
C GLN A 135 9.87 8.50 2.30
N GLY A 136 10.92 9.28 2.02
CA GLY A 136 12.22 8.67 1.81
C GLY A 136 13.32 9.69 1.62
N ILE A 137 14.49 9.16 1.28
CA ILE A 137 15.70 9.92 0.98
C ILE A 137 16.30 9.37 -0.31
N ASP A 138 16.59 10.25 -1.25
CA ASP A 138 17.39 9.97 -2.43
C ASP A 138 18.72 10.68 -2.31
N ALA A 139 19.83 9.99 -2.56
CA ALA A 139 21.15 10.59 -2.52
C ALA A 139 22.00 10.15 -3.71
N ASN A 140 22.76 11.09 -4.24
CA ASN A 140 23.74 10.88 -5.28
C ASN A 140 25.09 11.38 -4.79
N LEU A 141 26.13 10.57 -5.00
CA LEU A 141 27.52 10.89 -4.73
C LEU A 141 28.33 10.77 -6.02
N GLU A 142 29.07 11.81 -6.34
CA GLU A 142 30.06 11.77 -7.41
C GLU A 142 31.43 12.20 -6.85
N TYR A 143 32.43 11.39 -7.10
CA TYR A 143 33.83 11.71 -6.85
C TYR A 143 34.58 11.74 -8.17
N SER A 144 35.26 12.86 -8.45
CA SER A 144 36.06 13.04 -9.67
C SER A 144 37.42 13.62 -9.34
N GLN A 145 38.48 12.94 -9.78
CA GLN A 145 39.84 13.42 -9.61
C GLN A 145 40.70 13.10 -10.84
N LYS A 146 41.54 14.05 -11.21
CA LYS A 146 42.62 13.85 -12.18
C LYS A 146 43.88 13.41 -11.44
N ILE A 147 44.35 12.19 -11.73
CA ILE A 147 45.59 11.63 -11.20
C ILE A 147 46.57 11.51 -12.37
N SER A 148 47.57 12.39 -12.41
CA SER A 148 48.47 12.52 -13.56
C SER A 148 47.69 12.79 -14.86
N ASN A 149 47.72 11.90 -15.83
CA ASN A 149 47.03 12.02 -17.11
C ASN A 149 45.71 11.21 -17.16
N VAL A 150 45.29 10.60 -16.04
CA VAL A 150 44.09 9.77 -15.95
C VAL A 150 43.01 10.52 -15.14
N PHE A 151 41.79 10.54 -15.69
CA PHE A 151 40.60 10.97 -14.96
C PHE A 151 39.93 9.77 -14.32
N VAL A 152 39.74 9.82 -13.02
CA VAL A 152 39.01 8.81 -12.27
C VAL A 152 37.71 9.43 -11.78
N THR A 153 36.58 8.81 -12.14
CA THR A 153 35.26 9.22 -11.65
C THR A 153 34.55 8.01 -11.06
N ALA A 154 34.10 8.13 -9.82
CA ALA A 154 33.24 7.17 -9.14
C ALA A 154 31.89 7.80 -8.86
N ARG A 155 30.79 7.08 -9.10
CA ARG A 155 29.41 7.51 -8.84
C ARG A 155 28.68 6.47 -8.05
N GLY A 156 27.87 6.92 -7.10
CA GLY A 156 27.00 6.07 -6.30
C GLY A 156 25.64 6.73 -6.09
N ASN A 157 24.59 5.92 -6.14
CA ASN A 157 23.24 6.36 -5.86
C ASN A 157 22.72 5.56 -4.66
N PHE A 158 21.99 6.23 -3.80
CA PHE A 158 21.32 5.62 -2.65
C PHE A 158 19.89 6.10 -2.61
N THR A 159 18.94 5.17 -2.52
CA THR A 159 17.52 5.45 -2.35
C THR A 159 16.99 4.64 -1.19
N TYR A 160 16.37 5.31 -0.24
CA TYR A 160 15.60 4.70 0.83
C TYR A 160 14.18 5.23 0.80
N ASN A 161 13.21 4.31 0.68
CA ASN A 161 11.79 4.66 0.60
C ASN A 161 10.99 3.81 1.58
N ARG A 162 10.05 4.45 2.26
CA ARG A 162 9.10 3.78 3.15
C ARG A 162 7.70 4.32 2.92
N ASN A 163 6.80 3.42 2.57
CA ASN A 163 5.39 3.73 2.42
C ASN A 163 4.55 3.09 3.54
N LYS A 164 3.38 3.61 3.79
CA LYS A 164 2.39 3.01 4.68
C LYS A 164 0.96 3.41 4.31
N MET A 165 0.04 2.50 4.54
CA MET A 165 -1.38 2.77 4.51
C MET A 165 -1.78 3.56 5.77
N ILE A 166 -2.50 4.67 5.59
CA ILE A 166 -3.04 5.46 6.71
C ILE A 166 -4.52 5.14 6.92
N ASN A 167 -5.26 5.01 5.81
CA ASN A 167 -6.67 4.63 5.84
C ASN A 167 -7.03 3.87 4.56
N ASN A 168 -7.79 2.80 4.67
CA ASN A 168 -8.30 1.99 3.55
C ASN A 168 -9.74 1.50 3.81
N ASP A 169 -10.48 2.13 4.73
CA ASP A 169 -11.84 1.72 5.16
C ASP A 169 -11.88 0.28 5.70
N ASP A 170 -10.80 -0.17 6.35
CA ASP A 170 -10.76 -1.50 6.98
C ASP A 170 -11.84 -1.62 8.06
N PRO A 171 -12.49 -2.78 8.18
CA PRO A 171 -13.37 -3.06 9.31
C PRO A 171 -12.56 -3.09 10.63
N ASP A 172 -13.27 -2.97 11.75
CA ASP A 172 -12.67 -3.21 13.06
C ASP A 172 -12.33 -4.71 13.18
N TRP A 173 -11.04 -5.02 13.04
CA TRP A 173 -10.54 -6.36 13.18
C TRP A 173 -10.55 -6.80 14.63
N GLU A 174 -10.99 -8.01 14.91
CA GLU A 174 -10.97 -8.62 16.24
C GLU A 174 -9.54 -8.68 16.80
N TYR A 175 -8.59 -9.05 15.94
CA TYR A 175 -7.17 -9.14 16.29
C TYR A 175 -6.38 -7.98 15.67
N LYS A 176 -5.63 -7.25 16.50
CA LYS A 176 -4.83 -6.08 16.07
C LYS A 176 -3.77 -6.41 15.03
N TYR A 177 -3.26 -7.64 15.00
CA TYR A 177 -2.25 -8.05 14.02
C TYR A 177 -2.81 -8.16 12.60
N GLN A 178 -4.12 -8.32 12.45
CA GLN A 178 -4.81 -8.33 11.16
C GLN A 178 -5.02 -6.92 10.58
N ASN A 179 -4.85 -5.90 11.40
CA ASN A 179 -5.01 -4.52 10.97
C ASN A 179 -3.96 -4.15 9.91
N ARG A 180 -4.42 -3.62 8.79
CA ARG A 180 -3.60 -3.22 7.64
C ARG A 180 -3.10 -1.79 7.74
N ILE A 181 -3.70 -0.97 8.61
CA ILE A 181 -3.31 0.42 8.84
C ILE A 181 -1.87 0.47 9.40
N GLY A 182 -1.06 1.37 8.86
CA GLY A 182 0.35 1.50 9.22
C GLY A 182 1.30 0.50 8.54
N LYS A 183 0.77 -0.51 7.85
CA LYS A 183 1.57 -1.49 7.10
C LYS A 183 1.94 -0.93 5.71
N PRO A 184 3.06 -1.39 5.13
CA PRO A 184 3.41 -1.05 3.76
C PRO A 184 2.39 -1.61 2.76
N PHE A 185 2.25 -0.94 1.62
CA PHE A 185 1.44 -1.40 0.51
C PHE A 185 2.31 -1.61 -0.74
N GLY A 186 1.96 -2.60 -1.56
CA GLY A 186 2.73 -2.99 -2.73
C GLY A 186 2.50 -2.12 -3.96
N SER A 187 3.24 -2.43 -5.04
CA SER A 187 3.33 -1.63 -6.28
C SER A 187 2.02 -1.42 -7.04
N TYR A 188 0.97 -2.18 -6.75
CA TYR A 188 -0.33 -2.08 -7.42
C TYR A 188 -1.46 -1.69 -6.48
N GLY A 189 -1.16 -0.97 -5.39
CA GLY A 189 -2.15 -0.57 -4.40
C GLY A 189 -2.62 -1.72 -3.50
N SER A 190 -2.06 -2.92 -3.64
CA SER A 190 -2.31 -4.01 -2.72
C SER A 190 -1.58 -3.76 -1.40
N VAL A 191 -2.28 -3.94 -0.31
CA VAL A 191 -1.68 -3.93 1.03
C VAL A 191 -0.68 -5.08 1.12
N GLN A 192 0.31 -4.96 2.01
CA GLN A 192 1.23 -6.06 2.32
C GLN A 192 0.47 -7.40 2.38
N PRO A 193 0.96 -8.46 1.73
CA PRO A 193 0.26 -9.74 1.74
C PRO A 193 0.14 -10.29 3.16
N PHE A 194 -1.05 -10.77 3.47
CA PHE A 194 -1.35 -11.48 4.70
C PHE A 194 -1.39 -12.99 4.41
N GLY A 195 -1.02 -13.78 5.37
CA GLY A 195 -1.05 -15.24 5.27
C GLY A 195 -0.56 -15.90 6.55
N LEU A 196 -0.59 -17.21 6.54
CA LEU A 196 -0.17 -18.02 7.68
C LEU A 196 1.37 -18.03 7.81
N LYS A 197 1.85 -17.87 9.03
CA LYS A 197 3.28 -17.91 9.32
C LYS A 197 3.77 -19.34 9.45
N ALA A 198 4.64 -19.77 8.52
CA ALA A 198 5.24 -21.09 8.54
C ALA A 198 6.27 -21.23 9.68
N LEU A 199 6.22 -22.34 10.40
CA LEU A 199 7.19 -22.73 11.44
C LEU A 199 8.22 -23.77 10.94
N GLY A 200 7.97 -24.39 9.78
CA GLY A 200 8.77 -25.45 9.21
C GLY A 200 7.88 -26.55 8.63
N LEU A 201 8.42 -27.75 8.52
CA LEU A 201 7.69 -28.93 8.04
C LEU A 201 7.42 -29.88 9.22
N PHE A 202 6.30 -30.60 9.17
CA PHE A 202 6.03 -31.68 10.11
C PHE A 202 7.07 -32.81 9.97
N ALA A 203 7.78 -33.12 11.04
CA ALA A 203 8.80 -34.17 11.03
C ALA A 203 8.23 -35.58 11.33
N SER A 204 7.11 -35.69 12.04
CA SER A 204 6.50 -36.97 12.42
C SER A 204 4.98 -36.85 12.58
N GLN A 205 4.30 -38.01 12.60
CA GLN A 205 2.88 -38.08 12.91
C GLN A 205 2.56 -37.63 14.34
N GLU A 206 3.44 -37.93 15.28
CA GLU A 206 3.29 -37.47 16.67
C GLU A 206 3.32 -35.94 16.80
N GLU A 207 4.12 -35.26 15.98
CA GLU A 207 4.13 -33.80 15.92
C GLU A 207 2.81 -33.24 15.37
N ILE A 208 2.23 -33.89 14.36
CA ILE A 208 0.91 -33.54 13.82
C ILE A 208 -0.16 -33.68 14.90
N ASP A 209 -0.18 -34.82 15.60
CA ASP A 209 -1.21 -35.14 16.60
C ASP A 209 -1.16 -34.18 17.81
N ASN A 210 0.01 -33.60 18.10
CA ASN A 210 0.23 -32.64 19.20
C ASN A 210 0.20 -31.15 18.74
N SER A 211 -0.02 -30.88 17.46
CA SER A 211 -0.06 -29.53 16.92
C SER A 211 -1.51 -29.01 16.77
N PRO A 212 -1.72 -27.69 16.74
CA PRO A 212 -3.01 -27.11 16.39
C PRO A 212 -3.53 -27.64 15.06
N LYS A 213 -4.86 -27.85 14.97
CA LYS A 213 -5.50 -28.39 13.78
C LYS A 213 -5.49 -27.39 12.63
N GLN A 214 -4.92 -27.75 11.48
CA GLN A 214 -4.98 -26.93 10.26
C GLN A 214 -6.28 -27.19 9.49
N THR A 215 -7.00 -26.13 9.09
CA THR A 215 -8.33 -26.22 8.48
C THR A 215 -8.32 -26.12 6.95
N TYR A 216 -7.19 -25.83 6.34
CA TYR A 216 -7.07 -25.58 4.89
C TYR A 216 -6.97 -26.83 4.01
N GLY A 217 -7.15 -28.01 4.57
CA GLY A 217 -7.15 -29.28 3.87
C GLY A 217 -6.52 -30.41 4.69
N GLU A 218 -6.35 -31.58 4.07
CA GLU A 218 -5.62 -32.69 4.67
C GLU A 218 -4.11 -32.39 4.62
N TYR A 219 -3.41 -32.71 5.69
CA TYR A 219 -1.96 -32.52 5.82
C TYR A 219 -1.30 -33.76 6.43
N ARG A 220 -0.04 -33.96 6.13
CA ARG A 220 0.76 -35.14 6.48
C ARG A 220 2.19 -34.76 6.82
N VAL A 221 2.96 -35.74 7.26
CA VAL A 221 4.40 -35.58 7.50
C VAL A 221 5.11 -35.06 6.23
N GLY A 222 5.88 -33.99 6.39
CA GLY A 222 6.53 -33.27 5.31
C GLY A 222 5.78 -32.03 4.80
N ASP A 223 4.52 -31.84 5.20
CA ASP A 223 3.77 -30.62 4.89
C ASP A 223 4.13 -29.46 5.84
N ILE A 224 3.75 -28.23 5.47
CA ILE A 224 4.08 -27.02 6.22
C ILE A 224 3.25 -26.99 7.51
N ARG A 225 3.96 -26.77 8.63
CA ARG A 225 3.38 -26.45 9.93
C ARG A 225 3.26 -24.95 10.08
N TYR A 226 2.07 -24.46 10.38
CA TYR A 226 1.79 -23.05 10.61
C TYR A 226 1.67 -22.72 12.09
N GLN A 227 1.86 -21.44 12.42
CA GLN A 227 1.76 -20.92 13.76
C GLN A 227 0.32 -20.54 14.07
N ASP A 228 -0.20 -21.04 15.19
CA ASP A 228 -1.40 -20.53 15.84
C ASP A 228 -1.04 -19.21 16.53
N ILE A 229 -1.60 -18.13 16.02
CA ILE A 229 -1.27 -16.76 16.47
C ILE A 229 -2.21 -16.30 17.58
N ASN A 230 -3.51 -16.68 17.49
CA ASN A 230 -4.51 -16.32 18.48
C ASN A 230 -4.55 -17.27 19.68
N GLY A 231 -3.98 -18.48 19.56
CA GLY A 231 -3.87 -19.48 20.61
C GLY A 231 -5.14 -20.27 20.88
N ASP A 232 -6.04 -20.39 19.87
CA ASP A 232 -7.31 -21.11 20.01
C ASP A 232 -7.21 -22.62 19.71
N GLY A 233 -6.04 -23.08 19.24
CA GLY A 233 -5.78 -24.50 18.91
C GLY A 233 -6.20 -24.89 17.50
N VAL A 234 -6.60 -23.93 16.67
CA VAL A 234 -7.00 -24.13 15.27
C VAL A 234 -6.24 -23.17 14.38
N ILE A 235 -5.74 -23.61 13.24
CA ILE A 235 -5.10 -22.76 12.25
C ILE A 235 -6.11 -22.41 11.16
N ASP A 236 -6.54 -21.16 11.11
CA ASP A 236 -7.50 -20.66 10.12
C ASP A 236 -7.19 -19.21 9.67
N SER A 237 -8.16 -18.54 9.05
CA SER A 237 -7.99 -17.16 8.58
C SER A 237 -7.76 -16.14 9.69
N GLN A 238 -8.05 -16.48 10.95
CA GLN A 238 -7.79 -15.61 12.08
C GLN A 238 -6.29 -15.58 12.45
N ASP A 239 -5.49 -16.58 12.01
CA ASP A 239 -4.04 -16.63 12.21
C ASP A 239 -3.23 -15.93 11.11
N GLU A 240 -3.91 -15.34 10.12
CA GLU A 240 -3.23 -14.63 9.06
C GLU A 240 -2.58 -13.35 9.59
N VAL A 241 -1.28 -13.22 9.37
CA VAL A 241 -0.46 -12.08 9.73
C VAL A 241 0.18 -11.44 8.51
N ALA A 242 0.64 -10.21 8.66
CA ALA A 242 1.39 -9.55 7.59
C ALA A 242 2.69 -10.32 7.30
N LEU A 243 2.84 -10.80 6.08
CA LEU A 243 4.03 -11.51 5.60
C LEU A 243 5.02 -10.54 4.97
N GLY A 244 6.34 -10.80 5.13
CA GLY A 244 7.42 -9.98 4.58
C GLY A 244 8.12 -9.13 5.62
N TYR A 245 8.92 -8.17 5.17
CA TYR A 245 9.69 -7.32 6.06
C TYR A 245 8.76 -6.33 6.78
N THR A 246 8.44 -6.64 8.03
CA THR A 246 7.87 -5.68 8.97
C THR A 246 9.03 -4.98 9.67
N ASN A 247 9.39 -3.80 9.23
CA ASN A 247 10.25 -2.91 9.99
C ASN A 247 9.41 -1.94 10.80
#